data_053012c8619d6c0796cdec87c377a56f
#
_entry.id   053012c8619d6c0796cdec87c377a56f
#
_cell.length_a   1.000
_cell.length_b   1.000
_cell.length_c   1.000
_cell.angle_alpha   90.00
_cell.angle_beta   90.00
_cell.angle_gamma   90.00
#
_symmetry.space_group_name_H-M   'P 1'
#
loop_
_entity.id
_entity.type
_entity.pdbx_description
1 polymer ?
#
loop_
_entity_poly.entity_id
_entity_poly.type
_entity_poly.pdbx_seq_one_letter_code
_entity_poly.pdbx_strand_id
1 'polypeptide(L)'
;MLRILLPLLTYPYSTAMPGLQRCLDLAATLGSEILALVVEVDIPPIRNPPIPLGLDVVAMAAEAEALSRSRADDVSAHMRREAKRMNLRLDLERVRSRLEWVGETLALAARTHDFSLFVLGESTEERSTAEALIFDSGRPVILIPDAGEAAAQVNIVAVAWDGGRAAARALHDSMPILQLAERVVILTARRDKEIDPRSVEGVLALLDQRGIKNSQSDVLVTSENSIGEALQEAALRKDAGLLVMGGYGHSRIREFVLGGATRSVLKNLRLPILMSH
;
A
#
# COMPACT_ATOMS: atom_id res chain seq x y z
N MET A 1 13.85 11.70 10.25
CA MET A 1 13.26 11.86 8.92
C MET A 1 12.90 10.47 8.42
N LEU A 2 11.68 10.26 7.94
CA LEU A 2 11.22 8.97 7.45
C LEU A 2 11.82 8.68 6.08
N ARG A 3 12.16 7.41 5.83
CA ARG A 3 12.62 6.92 4.52
C ARG A 3 11.51 6.10 3.87
N ILE A 4 11.07 6.55 2.71
CA ILE A 4 9.95 5.94 1.98
C ILE A 4 10.47 5.27 0.72
N LEU A 5 10.09 4.00 0.51
CA LEU A 5 10.22 3.33 -0.77
C LEU A 5 8.98 3.63 -1.62
N LEU A 6 9.18 4.06 -2.86
CA LEU A 6 8.13 4.24 -3.85
C LEU A 6 8.40 3.33 -5.06
N PRO A 7 7.84 2.11 -5.09
CA PRO A 7 7.91 1.22 -6.25
C PRO A 7 7.19 1.82 -7.45
N LEU A 8 7.84 1.79 -8.60
CA LEU A 8 7.31 2.28 -9.88
C LEU A 8 7.35 1.15 -10.90
N LEU A 9 6.19 0.61 -11.24
CA LEU A 9 6.05 -0.42 -12.26
C LEU A 9 6.00 0.23 -13.64
N THR A 10 6.60 -0.45 -14.63
CA THR A 10 6.61 0.02 -16.03
C THR A 10 5.97 -0.99 -16.99
N TYR A 11 5.74 -2.22 -16.53
CA TYR A 11 5.17 -3.30 -17.33
C TYR A 11 4.33 -4.27 -16.47
N PRO A 12 3.21 -4.86 -16.95
CA PRO A 12 2.60 -4.60 -18.25
C PRO A 12 1.95 -3.21 -18.36
N TYR A 13 1.65 -2.59 -17.23
CA TYR A 13 1.12 -1.23 -17.13
C TYR A 13 2.10 -0.33 -16.38
N SER A 14 2.13 0.94 -16.74
CA SER A 14 2.88 1.95 -15.99
C SER A 14 2.08 2.38 -14.77
N THR A 15 2.77 2.62 -13.67
CA THR A 15 2.15 3.18 -12.46
C THR A 15 1.37 4.46 -12.79
N ALA A 16 0.12 4.53 -12.33
CA ALA A 16 -0.80 5.60 -12.67
C ALA A 16 -0.37 6.97 -12.09
N MET A 17 -0.29 7.99 -12.94
CA MET A 17 0.17 9.33 -12.56
C MET A 17 -0.67 9.99 -11.44
N PRO A 18 -2.02 9.88 -11.41
CA PRO A 18 -2.81 10.42 -10.30
C PRO A 18 -2.45 9.77 -8.96
N GLY A 19 -2.22 8.46 -8.94
CA GLY A 19 -1.76 7.75 -7.75
C GLY A 19 -0.37 8.20 -7.30
N LEU A 20 0.56 8.42 -8.25
CA LEU A 20 1.90 8.95 -7.96
C LEU A 20 1.85 10.33 -7.34
N GLN A 21 1.00 11.24 -7.84
CA GLN A 21 0.87 12.56 -7.24
C GLN A 21 0.43 12.46 -5.78
N ARG A 22 -0.53 11.59 -5.46
CA ARG A 22 -0.95 11.34 -4.07
C ARG A 22 0.16 10.76 -3.19
N CYS A 23 1.01 9.89 -3.74
CA CYS A 23 2.19 9.40 -3.04
C CYS A 23 3.16 10.55 -2.69
N LEU A 24 3.40 11.46 -3.62
CA LEU A 24 4.28 12.63 -3.41
C LEU A 24 3.68 13.61 -2.39
N ASP A 25 2.37 13.87 -2.45
CA ASP A 25 1.67 14.74 -1.52
C ASP A 25 1.74 14.15 -0.08
N LEU A 26 1.54 12.85 0.06
CA LEU A 26 1.67 12.17 1.34
C LEU A 26 3.12 12.21 1.86
N ALA A 27 4.08 11.93 1.00
CA ALA A 27 5.50 11.97 1.37
C ALA A 27 5.94 13.38 1.81
N ALA A 28 5.42 14.43 1.14
CA ALA A 28 5.64 15.82 1.53
C ALA A 28 5.07 16.12 2.92
N THR A 29 3.83 15.70 3.17
CA THR A 29 3.17 15.84 4.48
C THR A 29 3.94 15.15 5.60
N LEU A 30 4.53 13.98 5.32
CA LEU A 30 5.34 13.22 6.27
C LEU A 30 6.76 13.77 6.45
N GLY A 31 7.19 14.76 5.68
CA GLY A 31 8.55 15.30 5.72
C GLY A 31 9.62 14.24 5.45
N SER A 32 9.39 13.36 4.49
CA SER A 32 10.17 12.16 4.24
C SER A 32 11.19 12.32 3.10
N GLU A 33 12.16 11.39 3.06
CA GLU A 33 13.01 11.12 1.90
C GLU A 33 12.39 9.97 1.09
N ILE A 34 12.42 10.08 -0.22
CA ILE A 34 11.84 9.08 -1.13
C ILE A 34 12.97 8.39 -1.91
N LEU A 35 13.00 7.07 -1.88
CA LEU A 35 13.65 6.26 -2.89
C LEU A 35 12.60 5.78 -3.90
N ALA A 36 12.58 6.36 -5.10
CA ALA A 36 11.78 5.86 -6.20
C ALA A 36 12.52 4.72 -6.90
N LEU A 37 12.03 3.50 -6.77
CA LEU A 37 12.61 2.31 -7.37
C LEU A 37 11.82 1.92 -8.62
N VAL A 38 12.36 2.25 -9.79
CA VAL A 38 11.75 1.97 -11.10
C VAL A 38 12.10 0.56 -11.53
N VAL A 39 11.07 -0.27 -11.73
CA VAL A 39 11.24 -1.66 -12.14
C VAL A 39 11.09 -1.77 -13.66
N GLU A 40 12.18 -2.11 -14.33
CA GLU A 40 12.20 -2.48 -15.74
C GLU A 40 12.03 -4.00 -15.88
N VAL A 41 11.19 -4.43 -16.84
CA VAL A 41 10.98 -5.86 -17.07
C VAL A 41 12.21 -6.50 -17.72
N ASP A 42 12.55 -7.69 -17.26
CA ASP A 42 13.55 -8.58 -17.85
C ASP A 42 12.85 -9.84 -18.36
N ILE A 43 12.83 -10.03 -19.66
CA ILE A 43 12.19 -11.19 -20.28
C ILE A 43 13.29 -12.15 -20.78
N PRO A 44 13.55 -13.24 -20.07
CA PRO A 44 14.62 -14.15 -20.44
C PRO A 44 14.33 -14.82 -21.80
N PRO A 45 15.36 -15.06 -22.62
CA PRO A 45 15.18 -15.71 -23.91
C PRO A 45 14.62 -17.13 -23.73
N ILE A 46 13.52 -17.42 -24.40
CA ILE A 46 12.91 -18.76 -24.39
C ILE A 46 13.72 -19.65 -25.35
N ARG A 47 14.40 -20.65 -24.80
CA ARG A 47 15.09 -21.65 -25.63
C ARG A 47 14.08 -22.67 -26.10
N ASN A 48 13.95 -22.81 -27.45
CA ASN A 48 13.08 -23.77 -28.15
C ASN A 48 11.61 -23.72 -27.67
N PRO A 49 10.89 -22.62 -27.83
CA PRO A 49 9.48 -22.61 -27.52
C PRO A 49 8.69 -23.48 -28.49
N PRO A 50 7.69 -24.23 -28.03
CA PRO A 50 6.69 -24.81 -28.93
C PRO A 50 5.81 -23.67 -29.45
N ILE A 51 6.27 -22.98 -30.49
CA ILE A 51 5.60 -21.78 -31.01
C ILE A 51 4.59 -22.22 -32.05
N PRO A 52 3.32 -21.75 -31.99
CA PRO A 52 2.41 -21.77 -33.09
C PRO A 52 3.04 -21.04 -34.30
N LEU A 53 2.97 -21.62 -35.47
CA LEU A 53 3.45 -21.02 -36.72
C LEU A 53 3.00 -19.56 -36.86
N GLY A 54 3.96 -18.62 -36.89
CA GLY A 54 3.71 -17.20 -37.15
C GLY A 54 3.88 -16.22 -35.96
N LEU A 55 4.24 -16.68 -34.74
CA LEU A 55 4.54 -15.78 -33.63
C LEU A 55 6.05 -15.59 -33.45
N ASP A 56 6.53 -14.36 -33.54
CA ASP A 56 7.93 -14.00 -33.20
C ASP A 56 8.02 -13.59 -31.74
N VAL A 57 8.16 -14.60 -30.88
CA VAL A 57 8.26 -14.38 -29.39
C VAL A 57 9.49 -13.58 -29.01
N VAL A 58 10.57 -13.64 -29.79
CA VAL A 58 11.79 -12.87 -29.54
C VAL A 58 11.54 -11.39 -29.82
N ALA A 59 10.87 -11.07 -30.94
CA ALA A 59 10.49 -9.70 -31.24
C ALA A 59 9.51 -9.14 -30.17
N MET A 60 8.51 -9.93 -29.77
CA MET A 60 7.55 -9.54 -28.72
C MET A 60 8.23 -9.25 -27.38
N ALA A 61 9.20 -10.08 -26.97
CA ALA A 61 9.97 -9.85 -25.75
C ALA A 61 10.79 -8.56 -25.86
N ALA A 62 11.46 -8.34 -26.97
CA ALA A 62 12.25 -7.13 -27.21
C ALA A 62 11.38 -5.86 -27.20
N GLU A 63 10.19 -5.91 -27.79
CA GLU A 63 9.21 -4.82 -27.77
C GLU A 63 8.72 -4.52 -26.35
N ALA A 64 8.39 -5.54 -25.57
CA ALA A 64 7.95 -5.39 -24.17
C ALA A 64 9.05 -4.76 -23.30
N GLU A 65 10.30 -5.19 -23.45
CA GLU A 65 11.42 -4.57 -22.76
C GLU A 65 11.68 -3.13 -23.22
N ALA A 66 11.59 -2.85 -24.53
CA ALA A 66 11.73 -1.50 -25.06
C ALA A 66 10.63 -0.56 -24.52
N LEU A 67 9.39 -1.03 -24.48
CA LEU A 67 8.26 -0.31 -23.91
C LEU A 67 8.47 -0.03 -22.40
N SER A 68 8.94 -1.04 -21.67
CA SER A 68 9.25 -0.91 -20.23
C SER A 68 10.33 0.16 -20.01
N ARG A 69 11.41 0.17 -20.79
CA ARG A 69 12.48 1.19 -20.71
C ARG A 69 11.96 2.60 -21.03
N SER A 70 11.16 2.74 -22.09
CA SER A 70 10.57 4.04 -22.45
C SER A 70 9.70 4.59 -21.32
N ARG A 71 8.85 3.75 -20.73
CA ARG A 71 8.02 4.13 -19.58
C ARG A 71 8.85 4.45 -18.33
N ALA A 72 9.98 3.74 -18.13
CA ALA A 72 10.91 4.03 -17.05
C ALA A 72 11.54 5.42 -17.22
N ASP A 73 11.88 5.82 -18.44
CA ASP A 73 12.38 7.17 -18.73
C ASP A 73 11.32 8.23 -18.45
N ASP A 74 10.09 8.02 -18.91
CA ASP A 74 8.96 8.93 -18.74
C ASP A 74 8.62 9.15 -17.26
N VAL A 75 8.45 8.05 -16.49
CA VAL A 75 8.12 8.13 -15.07
C VAL A 75 9.28 8.74 -14.27
N SER A 76 10.52 8.40 -14.60
CA SER A 76 11.71 8.98 -13.96
C SER A 76 11.80 10.50 -14.18
N ALA A 77 11.53 10.94 -15.40
CA ALA A 77 11.52 12.37 -15.74
C ALA A 77 10.37 13.10 -15.01
N HIS A 78 9.20 12.50 -14.93
CA HIS A 78 8.06 13.02 -14.18
C HIS A 78 8.42 13.17 -12.69
N MET A 79 8.92 12.12 -12.06
CA MET A 79 9.27 12.10 -10.65
C MET A 79 10.30 13.20 -10.30
N ARG A 80 11.34 13.38 -11.13
CA ARG A 80 12.33 14.44 -10.91
C ARG A 80 11.72 15.85 -11.00
N ARG A 81 10.81 16.08 -11.96
CA ARG A 81 10.14 17.39 -12.10
C ARG A 81 9.26 17.69 -10.88
N GLU A 82 8.43 16.72 -10.47
CA GLU A 82 7.53 16.91 -9.34
C GLU A 82 8.26 17.04 -8.01
N ALA A 83 9.27 16.20 -7.75
CA ALA A 83 10.09 16.32 -6.56
C ALA A 83 10.78 17.69 -6.45
N LYS A 84 11.29 18.21 -7.57
CA LYS A 84 11.86 19.55 -7.62
C LYS A 84 10.80 20.63 -7.34
N ARG A 85 9.61 20.52 -7.94
CA ARG A 85 8.51 21.47 -7.75
C ARG A 85 8.04 21.50 -6.29
N MET A 86 8.02 20.34 -5.63
CA MET A 86 7.56 20.18 -4.26
C MET A 86 8.67 20.30 -3.21
N ASN A 87 9.93 20.52 -3.64
CA ASN A 87 11.12 20.54 -2.78
C ASN A 87 11.29 19.26 -1.95
N LEU A 88 10.98 18.10 -2.56
CA LEU A 88 11.13 16.78 -1.95
C LEU A 88 12.55 16.23 -2.19
N ARG A 89 13.08 15.52 -1.21
CA ARG A 89 14.29 14.71 -1.37
C ARG A 89 13.92 13.42 -2.07
N LEU A 90 14.42 13.25 -3.28
CA LEU A 90 14.17 12.11 -4.14
C LEU A 90 15.48 11.51 -4.64
N ASP A 91 15.71 10.26 -4.26
CA ASP A 91 16.66 9.38 -4.94
C ASP A 91 15.88 8.49 -5.92
N LEU A 92 16.48 8.21 -7.08
CA LEU A 92 15.85 7.42 -8.11
C LEU A 92 16.82 6.33 -8.57
N GLU A 93 16.39 5.09 -8.38
CA GLU A 93 17.12 3.91 -8.80
C GLU A 93 16.31 3.11 -9.82
N ARG A 94 17.00 2.33 -10.65
CA ARG A 94 16.39 1.41 -11.60
C ARG A 94 16.85 0.00 -11.32
N VAL A 95 15.94 -0.94 -11.38
CA VAL A 95 16.22 -2.36 -11.24
C VAL A 95 15.57 -3.13 -12.38
N ARG A 96 16.28 -4.10 -12.95
CA ARG A 96 15.68 -5.07 -13.88
C ARG A 96 15.23 -6.29 -13.10
N SER A 97 13.98 -6.71 -13.34
CA SER A 97 13.40 -7.88 -12.70
C SER A 97 12.52 -8.66 -13.67
N ARG A 98 12.53 -9.97 -13.56
CA ARG A 98 11.52 -10.80 -14.22
C ARG A 98 10.16 -10.55 -13.60
N LEU A 99 9.09 -10.68 -14.38
CA LEU A 99 7.73 -10.42 -13.91
C LEU A 99 7.39 -11.22 -12.64
N GLU A 100 7.76 -12.49 -12.60
CA GLU A 100 7.50 -13.37 -11.48
C GLU A 100 8.25 -12.99 -10.19
N TRP A 101 9.31 -12.18 -10.28
CA TRP A 101 10.16 -11.80 -9.14
C TRP A 101 10.03 -10.32 -8.75
N VAL A 102 9.18 -9.55 -9.42
CA VAL A 102 8.97 -8.12 -9.11
C VAL A 102 8.58 -7.93 -7.65
N GLY A 103 7.61 -8.70 -7.16
CA GLY A 103 7.15 -8.63 -5.78
C GLY A 103 8.25 -8.90 -4.77
N GLU A 104 9.06 -9.96 -4.97
CA GLU A 104 10.18 -10.29 -4.11
C GLU A 104 11.26 -9.20 -4.14
N THR A 105 11.62 -8.71 -5.33
CA THR A 105 12.60 -7.64 -5.50
C THR A 105 12.20 -6.39 -4.71
N LEU A 106 10.93 -6.00 -4.78
CA LEU A 106 10.39 -4.83 -4.09
C LEU A 106 10.26 -5.06 -2.58
N ALA A 107 9.85 -6.26 -2.17
CA ALA A 107 9.77 -6.61 -0.75
C ALA A 107 11.17 -6.59 -0.09
N LEU A 108 12.20 -7.06 -0.78
CA LEU A 108 13.58 -6.97 -0.30
C LEU A 108 14.04 -5.52 -0.14
N ALA A 109 13.77 -4.66 -1.13
CA ALA A 109 14.10 -3.23 -1.07
C ALA A 109 13.35 -2.53 0.08
N ALA A 110 12.10 -2.90 0.34
CA ALA A 110 11.27 -2.30 1.38
C ALA A 110 11.82 -2.52 2.81
N ARG A 111 12.60 -3.58 3.06
CA ARG A 111 13.11 -3.94 4.39
C ARG A 111 13.93 -2.86 5.08
N THR A 112 14.55 -1.97 4.32
CA THR A 112 15.41 -0.89 4.81
C THR A 112 14.72 0.48 4.83
N HIS A 113 13.40 0.52 4.63
CA HIS A 113 12.59 1.74 4.60
C HIS A 113 11.54 1.71 5.72
N ASP A 114 11.09 2.89 6.14
CA ASP A 114 10.06 3.00 7.18
C ASP A 114 8.69 2.60 6.64
N PHE A 115 8.39 3.01 5.42
CA PHE A 115 7.15 2.68 4.69
C PHE A 115 7.45 2.41 3.23
N SER A 116 6.55 1.64 2.60
CA SER A 116 6.41 1.65 1.14
C SER A 116 5.12 2.38 0.77
N LEU A 117 5.15 3.26 -0.24
CA LEU A 117 3.94 3.80 -0.88
C LEU A 117 3.75 3.05 -2.19
N PHE A 118 2.64 2.38 -2.37
CA PHE A 118 2.39 1.59 -3.56
C PHE A 118 1.05 1.97 -4.20
N VAL A 119 1.09 2.40 -5.45
CA VAL A 119 -0.13 2.68 -6.23
C VAL A 119 -0.72 1.36 -6.67
N LEU A 120 -1.96 1.10 -6.25
CA LEU A 120 -2.68 -0.13 -6.53
C LEU A 120 -3.88 0.15 -7.44
N GLY A 121 -3.84 -0.42 -8.63
CA GLY A 121 -4.94 -0.46 -9.59
C GLY A 121 -5.61 -1.83 -9.63
N GLU A 122 -6.18 -2.16 -10.77
CA GLU A 122 -6.99 -3.37 -10.95
C GLU A 122 -6.21 -4.58 -11.47
N SER A 123 -4.93 -4.42 -11.84
CA SER A 123 -4.16 -5.51 -12.45
C SER A 123 -3.81 -6.61 -11.43
N THR A 124 -3.66 -7.83 -11.93
CA THR A 124 -3.24 -8.98 -11.11
C THR A 124 -1.81 -8.82 -10.61
N GLU A 125 -0.95 -8.24 -11.44
CA GLU A 125 0.46 -7.99 -11.15
C GLU A 125 0.63 -6.97 -10.02
N GLU A 126 -0.15 -5.89 -10.04
CA GLU A 126 -0.16 -4.90 -8.96
C GLU A 126 -0.65 -5.52 -7.64
N ARG A 127 -1.71 -6.34 -7.69
CA ARG A 127 -2.21 -7.04 -6.50
C ARG A 127 -1.19 -8.02 -5.94
N SER A 128 -0.56 -8.82 -6.79
CA SER A 128 0.50 -9.75 -6.37
C SER A 128 1.70 -9.01 -5.77
N THR A 129 2.07 -7.87 -6.34
CA THR A 129 3.14 -7.00 -5.81
C THR A 129 2.75 -6.40 -4.45
N ALA A 130 1.51 -5.92 -4.31
CA ALA A 130 1.01 -5.41 -3.03
C ALA A 130 1.02 -6.50 -1.95
N GLU A 131 0.62 -7.74 -2.28
CA GLU A 131 0.69 -8.89 -1.38
C GLU A 131 2.13 -9.15 -0.92
N ALA A 132 3.09 -9.18 -1.84
CA ALA A 132 4.50 -9.36 -1.49
C ALA A 132 5.02 -8.24 -0.57
N LEU A 133 4.66 -6.98 -0.85
CA LEU A 133 5.03 -5.86 0.02
C LEU A 133 4.43 -6.00 1.43
N ILE A 134 3.17 -6.45 1.56
CA ILE A 134 2.51 -6.62 2.85
C ILE A 134 3.12 -7.77 3.65
N PHE A 135 3.39 -8.93 3.01
CA PHE A 135 3.69 -10.17 3.72
C PHE A 135 5.18 -10.51 3.78
N ASP A 136 5.97 -10.10 2.78
CA ASP A 136 7.36 -10.53 2.65
C ASP A 136 8.37 -9.43 3.00
N SER A 137 7.94 -8.17 3.08
CA SER A 137 8.84 -7.07 3.41
C SER A 137 9.15 -6.97 4.91
N GLY A 138 8.19 -7.33 5.78
CA GLY A 138 8.26 -7.09 7.23
C GLY A 138 8.13 -5.60 7.60
N ARG A 139 7.70 -4.75 6.66
CA ARG A 139 7.54 -3.31 6.83
C ARG A 139 6.13 -2.89 6.39
N PRO A 140 5.58 -1.81 6.97
CA PRO A 140 4.26 -1.33 6.58
C PRO A 140 4.25 -0.80 5.14
N VAL A 141 3.14 -1.07 4.44
CA VAL A 141 2.88 -0.51 3.12
C VAL A 141 1.63 0.37 3.17
N ILE A 142 1.68 1.51 2.52
CA ILE A 142 0.51 2.36 2.28
C ILE A 142 0.10 2.15 0.83
N LEU A 143 -1.04 1.50 0.65
CA LEU A 143 -1.67 1.31 -0.65
C LEU A 143 -2.42 2.58 -1.03
N ILE A 144 -2.16 3.10 -2.21
CA ILE A 144 -2.77 4.31 -2.75
C ILE A 144 -3.63 3.91 -3.95
N PRO A 145 -4.92 4.26 -4.01
CA PRO A 145 -5.74 4.01 -5.20
C PRO A 145 -5.13 4.65 -6.45
N ASP A 146 -5.18 3.98 -7.59
CA ASP A 146 -4.70 4.52 -8.88
C ASP A 146 -5.62 5.64 -9.42
N ALA A 147 -6.91 5.60 -9.07
CA ALA A 147 -7.95 6.54 -9.47
C ALA A 147 -8.58 7.23 -8.23
N GLY A 148 -9.42 8.24 -8.47
CA GLY A 148 -10.14 9.00 -7.45
C GLY A 148 -9.54 10.38 -7.19
N GLU A 149 -10.35 11.28 -6.63
CA GLU A 149 -10.00 12.68 -6.37
C GLU A 149 -9.49 12.92 -4.95
N ALA A 150 -9.67 11.97 -4.04
CA ALA A 150 -9.30 12.14 -2.65
C ALA A 150 -7.78 12.28 -2.50
N ALA A 151 -7.32 13.44 -2.07
CA ALA A 151 -5.93 13.62 -1.65
C ALA A 151 -5.62 12.68 -0.48
N ALA A 152 -4.43 12.08 -0.47
CA ALA A 152 -3.96 11.32 0.67
C ALA A 152 -3.64 12.31 1.82
N GLN A 153 -4.68 12.64 2.60
CA GLN A 153 -4.58 13.54 3.74
C GLN A 153 -4.51 12.71 5.03
N VAL A 154 -3.73 13.16 5.98
CA VAL A 154 -3.59 12.50 7.29
C VAL A 154 -4.25 13.29 8.43
N ASN A 155 -5.07 14.30 8.11
CA ASN A 155 -5.77 15.10 9.13
C ASN A 155 -6.70 14.23 9.98
N ILE A 156 -7.43 13.33 9.33
CA ILE A 156 -8.28 12.35 10.00
C ILE A 156 -7.82 10.95 9.58
N VAL A 157 -7.41 10.16 10.55
CA VAL A 157 -6.96 8.78 10.35
C VAL A 157 -7.90 7.81 11.06
N ALA A 158 -8.42 6.84 10.32
CA ALA A 158 -9.16 5.72 10.90
C ALA A 158 -8.22 4.55 11.18
N VAL A 159 -8.40 3.87 12.32
CA VAL A 159 -7.64 2.68 12.69
C VAL A 159 -8.59 1.53 12.92
N ALA A 160 -8.52 0.51 12.09
CA ALA A 160 -9.28 -0.73 12.27
C ALA A 160 -8.68 -1.55 13.40
N TRP A 161 -9.49 -1.83 14.43
CA TRP A 161 -9.06 -2.55 15.61
C TRP A 161 -9.93 -3.78 15.88
N ASP A 162 -9.29 -4.95 15.91
CA ASP A 162 -9.93 -6.24 16.24
C ASP A 162 -9.32 -6.91 17.49
N GLY A 163 -8.39 -6.23 18.18
CA GLY A 163 -7.63 -6.78 19.30
C GLY A 163 -6.56 -7.79 18.89
N GLY A 164 -6.34 -8.01 17.60
CA GLY A 164 -5.39 -8.97 17.07
C GLY A 164 -3.96 -8.42 16.96
N ARG A 165 -3.00 -9.34 16.77
CA ARG A 165 -1.58 -8.98 16.65
C ARG A 165 -1.29 -8.10 15.46
N ALA A 166 -1.93 -8.36 14.31
CA ALA A 166 -1.73 -7.57 13.10
C ALA A 166 -2.28 -6.14 13.27
N ALA A 167 -3.45 -5.97 13.91
CA ALA A 167 -3.98 -4.64 14.24
C ALA A 167 -3.06 -3.89 15.21
N ALA A 168 -2.54 -4.57 16.24
CA ALA A 168 -1.57 -3.98 17.16
C ALA A 168 -0.28 -3.56 16.43
N ARG A 169 0.22 -4.39 15.51
CA ARG A 169 1.39 -4.05 14.68
C ARG A 169 1.11 -2.82 13.82
N ALA A 170 -0.03 -2.79 13.10
CA ALA A 170 -0.41 -1.68 12.25
C ALA A 170 -0.57 -0.37 13.03
N LEU A 171 -1.17 -0.43 14.22
CA LEU A 171 -1.28 0.73 15.12
C LEU A 171 0.11 1.28 15.49
N HIS A 172 1.05 0.43 15.88
CA HIS A 172 2.40 0.87 16.26
C HIS A 172 3.21 1.37 15.06
N ASP A 173 3.14 0.71 13.92
CA ASP A 173 3.84 1.12 12.71
C ASP A 173 3.30 2.44 12.14
N SER A 174 2.01 2.73 12.35
CA SER A 174 1.38 3.99 11.91
C SER A 174 1.61 5.18 12.85
N MET A 175 2.23 4.98 14.00
CA MET A 175 2.37 6.02 15.03
C MET A 175 2.97 7.33 14.51
N PRO A 176 4.00 7.35 13.63
CA PRO A 176 4.51 8.60 13.06
C PRO A 176 3.46 9.40 12.26
N ILE A 177 2.50 8.70 11.64
CA ILE A 177 1.40 9.32 10.90
C ILE A 177 0.30 9.78 11.86
N LEU A 178 -0.06 8.93 12.84
CA LEU A 178 -1.09 9.25 13.82
C LEU A 178 -0.75 10.50 14.65
N GLN A 179 0.54 10.76 14.90
CA GLN A 179 1.00 11.96 15.60
C GLN A 179 0.84 13.26 14.80
N LEU A 180 0.69 13.17 13.47
CA LEU A 180 0.38 14.31 12.61
C LEU A 180 -1.11 14.54 12.43
N ALA A 181 -1.93 13.55 12.80
CA ALA A 181 -3.38 13.62 12.63
C ALA A 181 -4.02 14.60 13.61
N GLU A 182 -4.99 15.37 13.13
CA GLU A 182 -5.84 16.22 13.96
C GLU A 182 -6.87 15.39 14.75
N ARG A 183 -7.28 14.25 14.16
CA ARG A 183 -8.24 13.31 14.77
C ARG A 183 -7.93 11.86 14.38
N VAL A 184 -8.03 10.97 15.37
CA VAL A 184 -7.90 9.52 15.16
C VAL A 184 -9.22 8.83 15.54
N VAL A 185 -9.74 7.97 14.67
CA VAL A 185 -10.99 7.22 14.91
C VAL A 185 -10.68 5.72 14.94
N ILE A 186 -10.91 5.08 16.08
CA ILE A 186 -10.77 3.65 16.21
C ILE A 186 -12.06 2.98 15.74
N LEU A 187 -11.98 2.20 14.67
CA LEU A 187 -13.09 1.47 14.08
C LEU A 187 -13.04 0.01 14.52
N THR A 188 -14.09 -0.46 15.18
CA THR A 188 -14.26 -1.87 15.57
C THR A 188 -15.43 -2.46 14.79
N ALA A 189 -15.20 -3.56 14.08
CA ALA A 189 -16.27 -4.28 13.36
C ALA A 189 -16.83 -5.41 14.24
N ARG A 190 -18.12 -5.32 14.58
CA ARG A 190 -18.83 -6.35 15.33
C ARG A 190 -19.56 -7.27 14.33
N ARG A 191 -19.09 -8.53 14.22
CA ARG A 191 -19.76 -9.57 13.43
C ARG A 191 -20.06 -10.78 14.30
N ASP A 192 -19.13 -11.71 14.45
CA ASP A 192 -19.30 -12.95 15.20
C ASP A 192 -18.49 -12.98 16.50
N LYS A 193 -17.66 -11.96 16.74
CA LYS A 193 -16.77 -11.87 17.90
C LYS A 193 -16.93 -10.52 18.57
N GLU A 194 -17.22 -10.53 19.84
CA GLU A 194 -17.16 -9.32 20.66
C GLU A 194 -15.70 -8.95 20.91
N ILE A 195 -15.37 -7.70 20.62
CA ILE A 195 -14.06 -7.13 20.97
C ILE A 195 -14.15 -6.68 22.41
N ASP A 196 -13.19 -7.09 23.25
CA ASP A 196 -13.15 -6.69 24.66
C ASP A 196 -13.07 -5.15 24.72
N PRO A 197 -14.03 -4.48 25.36
CA PRO A 197 -14.05 -3.03 25.52
C PRO A 197 -12.76 -2.49 26.14
N ARG A 198 -12.13 -3.23 27.07
CA ARG A 198 -10.86 -2.87 27.69
C ARG A 198 -9.73 -2.77 26.69
N SER A 199 -9.78 -3.57 25.62
CA SER A 199 -8.81 -3.52 24.52
C SER A 199 -8.88 -2.18 23.77
N VAL A 200 -10.08 -1.65 23.55
CA VAL A 200 -10.31 -0.36 22.91
C VAL A 200 -9.89 0.79 23.83
N GLU A 201 -10.27 0.70 25.11
CA GLU A 201 -9.84 1.66 26.15
C GLU A 201 -8.30 1.74 26.24
N GLY A 202 -7.63 0.57 26.16
CA GLY A 202 -6.17 0.50 26.12
C GLY A 202 -5.55 1.21 24.91
N VAL A 203 -6.17 1.11 23.73
CA VAL A 203 -5.73 1.85 22.53
C VAL A 203 -5.89 3.35 22.73
N LEU A 204 -7.04 3.82 23.22
CA LEU A 204 -7.28 5.24 23.46
C LEU A 204 -6.29 5.80 24.49
N ALA A 205 -6.02 5.06 25.57
CA ALA A 205 -5.03 5.43 26.57
C ALA A 205 -3.60 5.51 26.00
N LEU A 206 -3.23 4.55 25.13
CA LEU A 206 -1.95 4.58 24.44
C LEU A 206 -1.82 5.82 23.54
N LEU A 207 -2.85 6.15 22.77
CA LEU A 207 -2.88 7.33 21.91
C LEU A 207 -2.73 8.61 22.72
N ASP A 208 -3.46 8.72 23.85
CA ASP A 208 -3.36 9.86 24.75
C ASP A 208 -1.94 10.02 25.34
N GLN A 209 -1.31 8.93 25.77
CA GLN A 209 0.08 8.92 26.24
C GLN A 209 1.08 9.33 25.17
N ARG A 210 0.79 9.08 23.89
CA ARG A 210 1.61 9.51 22.74
C ARG A 210 1.32 10.93 22.27
N GLY A 211 0.46 11.67 23.00
CA GLY A 211 0.10 13.05 22.69
C GLY A 211 -1.04 13.22 21.70
N ILE A 212 -1.68 12.13 21.26
CA ILE A 212 -2.82 12.14 20.33
C ILE A 212 -4.11 12.30 21.15
N LYS A 213 -4.45 13.55 21.46
CA LYS A 213 -5.54 13.88 22.39
C LYS A 213 -6.94 13.77 21.80
N ASN A 214 -7.09 13.92 20.48
CA ASN A 214 -8.37 13.85 19.79
C ASN A 214 -8.57 12.47 19.19
N SER A 215 -8.77 11.46 20.05
CA SER A 215 -9.06 10.11 19.64
C SER A 215 -10.44 9.66 20.14
N GLN A 216 -11.16 8.92 19.31
CA GLN A 216 -12.49 8.39 19.65
C GLN A 216 -12.67 6.99 19.06
N SER A 217 -13.58 6.20 19.64
CA SER A 217 -13.94 4.89 19.10
C SER A 217 -15.34 4.89 18.50
N ASP A 218 -15.52 4.08 17.45
CA ASP A 218 -16.81 3.84 16.80
C ASP A 218 -16.98 2.35 16.50
N VAL A 219 -18.17 1.83 16.73
CA VAL A 219 -18.50 0.42 16.56
C VAL A 219 -19.36 0.24 15.33
N LEU A 220 -18.86 -0.53 14.37
CA LEU A 220 -19.57 -0.87 13.16
C LEU A 220 -20.36 -2.15 13.34
N VAL A 221 -21.64 -2.12 13.09
CA VAL A 221 -22.47 -3.33 12.99
C VAL A 221 -22.53 -3.73 11.53
N THR A 222 -21.90 -4.85 11.17
CA THR A 222 -21.85 -5.34 9.78
C THR A 222 -22.65 -6.64 9.69
N SER A 223 -23.67 -6.66 8.82
CA SER A 223 -24.50 -7.86 8.61
C SER A 223 -24.25 -8.55 7.26
N GLU A 224 -23.87 -7.83 6.21
CA GLU A 224 -23.92 -8.37 4.84
C GLU A 224 -22.66 -8.09 4.00
N ASN A 225 -21.92 -7.02 4.25
CA ASN A 225 -20.75 -6.67 3.46
C ASN A 225 -19.46 -7.31 3.98
N SER A 226 -18.46 -7.42 3.12
CA SER A 226 -17.14 -7.82 3.59
C SER A 226 -16.62 -6.79 4.61
N ILE A 227 -15.95 -7.27 5.67
CA ILE A 227 -15.41 -6.40 6.73
C ILE A 227 -14.52 -5.29 6.15
N GLY A 228 -13.73 -5.59 5.12
CA GLY A 228 -12.85 -4.61 4.48
C GLY A 228 -13.62 -3.49 3.78
N GLU A 229 -14.76 -3.81 3.15
CA GLU A 229 -15.64 -2.79 2.54
C GLU A 229 -16.32 -1.93 3.60
N ALA A 230 -16.85 -2.55 4.65
CA ALA A 230 -17.48 -1.84 5.75
C ALA A 230 -16.52 -0.88 6.47
N LEU A 231 -15.25 -1.29 6.67
CA LEU A 231 -14.22 -0.45 7.26
C LEU A 231 -13.88 0.75 6.37
N GLN A 232 -13.70 0.54 5.06
CA GLN A 232 -13.45 1.62 4.12
C GLN A 232 -14.62 2.61 4.07
N GLU A 233 -15.85 2.09 4.02
CA GLU A 233 -17.05 2.92 4.02
C GLU A 233 -17.20 3.74 5.31
N ALA A 234 -16.93 3.13 6.46
CA ALA A 234 -16.94 3.84 7.74
C ALA A 234 -15.84 4.90 7.81
N ALA A 235 -14.64 4.61 7.35
CA ALA A 235 -13.55 5.58 7.28
C ALA A 235 -13.93 6.78 6.40
N LEU A 236 -14.50 6.53 5.22
CA LEU A 236 -14.99 7.58 4.32
C LEU A 236 -16.11 8.43 4.94
N ARG A 237 -17.07 7.81 5.65
CA ARG A 237 -18.10 8.56 6.39
C ARG A 237 -17.57 9.44 7.51
N LYS A 238 -16.36 9.18 7.99
CA LYS A 238 -15.66 9.99 8.99
C LYS A 238 -14.70 11.00 8.38
N ASP A 239 -14.69 11.14 7.06
CA ASP A 239 -13.78 11.97 6.28
C ASP A 239 -12.30 11.59 6.51
N ALA A 240 -12.03 10.32 6.82
CA ALA A 240 -10.67 9.83 7.00
C ALA A 240 -9.94 9.77 5.65
N GLY A 241 -8.79 10.42 5.59
CA GLY A 241 -7.92 10.39 4.41
C GLY A 241 -6.95 9.18 4.40
N LEU A 242 -6.89 8.44 5.51
CA LEU A 242 -6.10 7.21 5.63
C LEU A 242 -6.84 6.22 6.56
N LEU A 243 -6.89 4.96 6.15
CA LEU A 243 -7.28 3.84 7.00
C LEU A 243 -6.04 3.03 7.37
N VAL A 244 -5.86 2.73 8.65
CA VAL A 244 -4.82 1.84 9.17
C VAL A 244 -5.46 0.50 9.51
N MET A 245 -4.92 -0.61 9.02
CA MET A 245 -5.41 -1.95 9.36
C MET A 245 -4.29 -3.00 9.35
N GLY A 246 -4.49 -4.04 10.16
CA GLY A 246 -3.64 -5.23 10.09
C GLY A 246 -3.89 -6.02 8.81
N GLY A 247 -2.85 -6.45 8.16
CA GLY A 247 -2.91 -7.51 7.16
C GLY A 247 -3.04 -8.85 7.88
N TYR A 248 -4.13 -9.58 7.67
CA TYR A 248 -4.40 -10.88 8.32
C TYR A 248 -4.78 -10.88 9.81
N GLY A 249 -6.04 -11.17 10.10
CA GLY A 249 -6.52 -11.37 11.48
C GLY A 249 -6.77 -12.83 11.90
N HIS A 250 -6.99 -13.77 11.02
CA HIS A 250 -7.37 -15.15 11.39
C HIS A 250 -6.87 -16.22 10.43
N SER A 251 -6.08 -17.10 10.90
CA SER A 251 -5.91 -18.55 10.90
C SER A 251 -4.50 -19.04 10.65
N ARG A 252 -4.13 -20.03 11.47
CA ARG A 252 -2.84 -20.73 11.46
C ARG A 252 -2.76 -21.81 10.37
N ILE A 253 -3.18 -21.54 9.16
CA ILE A 253 -3.01 -22.49 8.07
C ILE A 253 -2.05 -21.87 7.06
N ARG A 254 -0.95 -22.51 6.89
CA ARG A 254 0.24 -22.22 6.10
C ARG A 254 0.02 -22.27 4.58
N GLU A 255 -1.20 -22.11 4.11
CA GLU A 255 -1.55 -22.15 2.69
C GLU A 255 -2.41 -20.93 2.35
N PHE A 256 -1.80 -19.96 1.69
CA PHE A 256 -2.34 -18.93 0.77
C PHE A 256 -3.85 -18.56 0.84
N VAL A 257 -4.44 -18.39 2.00
CA VAL A 257 -5.79 -17.87 2.09
C VAL A 257 -5.75 -16.44 2.66
N LEU A 258 -5.74 -15.46 1.78
CA LEU A 258 -5.96 -14.05 2.13
C LEU A 258 -7.21 -13.91 3.01
N GLY A 259 -7.08 -13.27 4.17
CA GLY A 259 -8.24 -12.97 5.03
C GLY A 259 -9.28 -12.16 4.25
N GLY A 260 -10.55 -12.40 4.50
CA GLY A 260 -11.63 -11.79 3.74
C GLY A 260 -11.54 -10.27 3.67
N ALA A 261 -11.13 -9.60 4.75
CA ALA A 261 -10.96 -8.15 4.79
C ALA A 261 -9.80 -7.67 3.89
N THR A 262 -8.62 -8.29 3.99
CA THR A 262 -7.46 -7.94 3.14
C THR A 262 -7.77 -8.17 1.68
N ARG A 263 -8.38 -9.31 1.32
CA ARG A 263 -8.76 -9.61 -0.06
C ARG A 263 -9.75 -8.59 -0.63
N SER A 264 -10.76 -8.17 0.13
CA SER A 264 -11.74 -7.20 -0.36
C SER A 264 -11.11 -5.83 -0.56
N VAL A 265 -10.19 -5.41 0.33
CA VAL A 265 -9.43 -4.17 0.18
C VAL A 265 -8.56 -4.19 -1.08
N LEU A 266 -7.77 -5.26 -1.29
CA LEU A 266 -6.93 -5.39 -2.48
C LEU A 266 -7.73 -5.49 -3.79
N LYS A 267 -8.97 -5.93 -3.72
CA LYS A 267 -9.88 -6.00 -4.87
C LYS A 267 -10.53 -4.65 -5.19
N ASN A 268 -10.83 -3.85 -4.18
CA ASN A 268 -11.55 -2.59 -4.32
C ASN A 268 -11.02 -1.58 -3.29
N LEU A 269 -9.93 -0.91 -3.65
CA LEU A 269 -9.30 0.11 -2.83
C LEU A 269 -9.98 1.47 -3.08
N ARG A 270 -10.61 2.04 -2.04
CA ARG A 270 -11.42 3.26 -2.16
C ARG A 270 -10.77 4.50 -1.55
N LEU A 271 -9.81 4.31 -0.64
CA LEU A 271 -9.04 5.36 0.01
C LEU A 271 -7.63 4.80 0.33
N PRO A 272 -6.65 5.66 0.65
CA PRO A 272 -5.34 5.20 1.10
C PRO A 272 -5.44 4.29 2.32
N ILE A 273 -4.73 3.14 2.31
CA ILE A 273 -4.74 2.19 3.42
C ILE A 273 -3.31 1.79 3.80
N LEU A 274 -2.95 2.03 5.07
CA LEU A 274 -1.74 1.48 5.67
C LEU A 274 -2.02 0.06 6.16
N MET A 275 -1.21 -0.89 5.71
CA MET A 275 -1.26 -2.29 6.13
C MET A 275 0.07 -2.74 6.72
N SER A 276 -0.01 -3.50 7.82
CA SER A 276 1.13 -4.19 8.46
C SER A 276 0.76 -5.62 8.80
N HIS A 277 1.74 -6.51 8.73
CA HIS A 277 1.59 -7.94 9.03
C HIS A 277 2.61 -8.41 10.09
#